data_2318098aafbcda7af04dbb184862980f
#
_entry.id   2318098aafbcda7af04dbb184862980f
#
_cell.length_a   1.000
_cell.length_b   1.000
_cell.length_c   1.000
_cell.angle_alpha   90.00
_cell.angle_beta   90.00
_cell.angle_gamma   90.00
#
_symmetry.space_group_name_H-M   'P 1'
#
loop_
_entity.id
_entity.type
_entity.pdbx_description
1 polymer ?
#
loop_
_entity_poly.entity_id
_entity_poly.type
_entity_poly.pdbx_seq_one_letter_code
_entity_poly.pdbx_strand_id
1 'polypeptide(L)' 'MNWVQICTEYYKAGYYNKDSLKTFVIKNKITADEYKTITGIDYVA' A
#
# COMPACT_ATOMS: atom_id res chain seq x y z
N MET A 1 -8.05 -2.20 -13.14
CA MET A 1 -6.72 -2.49 -12.58
C MET A 1 -6.85 -2.62 -11.07
N ASN A 2 -6.28 -3.67 -10.50
CA ASN A 2 -6.40 -3.90 -9.05
C ASN A 2 -5.18 -3.35 -8.33
N TRP A 3 -5.32 -2.15 -7.79
CA TRP A 3 -4.21 -1.47 -7.12
C TRP A 3 -3.77 -2.21 -5.85
N VAL A 4 -4.70 -2.85 -5.14
CA VAL A 4 -4.35 -3.62 -3.94
C VAL A 4 -3.42 -4.77 -4.31
N GLN A 5 -3.73 -5.49 -5.38
CA GLN A 5 -2.89 -6.59 -5.84
C GLN A 5 -1.52 -6.09 -6.29
N ILE A 6 -1.48 -5.02 -7.06
CA ILE A 6 -0.23 -4.43 -7.53
C ILE A 6 0.64 -4.00 -6.34
N CYS A 7 0.05 -3.28 -5.40
CA CYS A 7 0.78 -2.82 -4.22
C CYS A 7 1.30 -3.98 -3.39
N THR A 8 0.48 -5.02 -3.23
CA THR A 8 0.88 -6.21 -2.46
C THR A 8 2.08 -6.89 -3.10
N GLU A 9 2.00 -7.14 -4.40
CA GLU A 9 3.05 -7.86 -5.10
C GLU A 9 4.34 -7.05 -5.16
N TYR A 10 4.24 -5.77 -5.44
CA TYR A 10 5.43 -4.92 -5.56
C TYR A 10 6.06 -4.63 -4.20
N TYR A 11 5.25 -4.56 -3.16
CA TYR A 11 5.77 -4.41 -1.81
C TYR A 11 6.56 -5.65 -1.40
N LYS A 12 6.01 -6.84 -1.66
CA LYS A 12 6.70 -8.10 -1.34
C LYS A 12 7.97 -8.27 -2.16
N ALA A 13 7.97 -7.81 -3.40
CA ALA A 13 9.12 -7.92 -4.28
C ALA A 13 10.22 -6.90 -3.97
N GLY A 14 9.92 -5.91 -3.12
CA GLY A 14 10.89 -4.89 -2.75
C GLY A 14 10.91 -3.67 -3.65
N TYR A 15 10.01 -3.60 -4.64
CA TYR A 15 9.94 -2.43 -5.52
C TYR A 15 9.29 -1.23 -4.85
N TYR A 16 8.34 -1.48 -3.93
CA TYR A 16 7.66 -0.44 -3.16
C TYR A 16 8.02 -0.56 -1.70
N ASN A 17 8.12 0.58 -1.00
CA ASN A 17 8.24 0.62 0.45
C ASN A 17 6.95 1.18 1.04
N LYS A 18 6.89 1.30 2.38
CA LYS A 18 5.69 1.80 3.04
C LYS A 18 5.34 3.22 2.61
N ASP A 19 6.33 4.06 2.30
CA ASP A 19 6.07 5.42 1.85
C ASP A 19 5.42 5.44 0.47
N SER A 20 5.81 4.50 -0.40
CA SER A 20 5.15 4.34 -1.70
C SER A 20 3.67 4.01 -1.50
N LEU A 21 3.36 3.09 -0.59
CA LEU A 21 1.97 2.69 -0.32
C LEU A 21 1.18 3.82 0.33
N LYS A 22 1.81 4.64 1.16
CA LYS A 22 1.15 5.82 1.73
C LYS A 22 0.71 6.78 0.63
N THR A 23 1.53 6.96 -0.39
CA THR A 23 1.17 7.78 -1.54
C THR A 23 -0.07 7.23 -2.24
N PHE A 24 -0.18 5.91 -2.38
CA PHE A 24 -1.36 5.29 -2.99
C PHE A 24 -2.61 5.51 -2.13
N VAL A 25 -2.47 5.52 -0.80
CA VAL A 25 -3.61 5.84 0.08
C VAL A 25 -4.03 7.30 -0.14
N ILE A 26 -3.09 8.22 -0.19
CA ILE A 26 -3.38 9.64 -0.40
C ILE A 26 -4.10 9.87 -1.72
N LYS A 27 -3.73 9.13 -2.75
CA LYS A 27 -4.34 9.23 -4.07
C LYS A 27 -5.63 8.41 -4.20
N ASN A 28 -6.10 7.80 -3.12
CA ASN A 28 -7.31 6.97 -3.10
C ASN A 28 -7.25 5.75 -4.02
N LYS A 29 -6.06 5.22 -4.25
CA LYS A 29 -5.89 3.98 -5.01
C LYS A 29 -6.07 2.75 -4.13
N ILE A 30 -5.69 2.86 -2.86
CA ILE A 30 -5.95 1.85 -1.83
C ILE A 30 -6.44 2.57 -0.57
N THR A 31 -7.04 1.82 0.35
CA THR A 31 -7.52 2.38 1.62
C THR A 31 -6.46 2.22 2.70
N ALA A 32 -6.67 2.93 3.83
CA ALA A 32 -5.81 2.79 5.00
C ALA A 32 -5.82 1.35 5.54
N ASP A 33 -7.00 0.69 5.51
CA ASP A 33 -7.10 -0.71 5.92
C ASP A 33 -6.30 -1.63 5.00
N GLU A 34 -6.34 -1.36 3.72
CA GLU A 34 -5.56 -2.14 2.75
C GLU A 34 -4.07 -1.92 2.95
N TYR A 35 -3.65 -0.70 3.25
CA TYR A 35 -2.27 -0.41 3.60
C TYR A 35 -1.82 -1.27 4.79
N LYS A 36 -2.63 -1.31 5.84
CA LYS A 36 -2.31 -2.12 7.02
C LYS A 36 -2.25 -3.60 6.68
N THR A 37 -3.16 -4.09 5.87
CA THR A 37 -3.18 -5.49 5.45
C THR A 37 -1.90 -5.86 4.70
N ILE A 38 -1.42 -4.96 3.84
CA ILE A 38 -0.24 -5.22 3.02
C ILE A 38 1.03 -5.11 3.86
N THR A 39 1.16 -4.08 4.67
CA THR A 39 2.41 -3.78 5.39
C THR A 39 2.46 -4.36 6.79
N GLY A 40 1.31 -4.64 7.39
CA GLY A 40 1.22 -5.02 8.80
C GLY A 40 1.39 -3.84 9.76
N ILE A 41 1.44 -2.63 9.24
CA ILE A 41 1.66 -1.40 10.02
C ILE A 41 0.44 -0.50 9.88
N ASP A 42 -0.02 0.09 11.00
CA ASP A 42 -1.13 1.03 10.97
C ASP A 42 -0.79 2.23 10.08
N TYR A 43 -1.77 2.67 9.28
CA TYR A 43 -1.56 3.86 8.47
C TYR A 43 -1.63 5.11 9.37
N VAL A 44 -0.57 5.89 9.34
CA VAL A 44 -0.50 7.17 10.05
C VAL A 44 -0.24 8.26 9.01
N ALA A 45 -1.18 9.20 8.94
CA ALA A 45 -1.13 10.28 7.97
C ALA A 45 0.03 11.25 8.25
#